data_ba0d314cabc0c64783feba3b94be872c
#
_entry.id   ba0d314cabc0c64783feba3b94be872c
#
_cell.length_a   1.000
_cell.length_b   1.000
_cell.length_c   1.000
_cell.angle_alpha   90.00
_cell.angle_beta   90.00
_cell.angle_gamma   90.00
#
_symmetry.space_group_name_H-M   'P 1'
#
loop_
_entity.id
_entity.type
_entity.pdbx_description
1 polymer ?
#
loop_
_entity_poly.entity_id
_entity_poly.type
_entity_poly.pdbx_seq_one_letter_code
_entity_poly.pdbx_strand_id
1 'polypeptide(L)' 'MSSPFVTVRYPDGAWELTQSEKVPKVGDTLTRSDGKWIVATAATDASRHVIVTLRPAPRPAD' A
#
# COMPACT_ATOMS: atom_id res chain seq x y z
N MET A 1 -10.22 -12.64 15.92
CA MET A 1 -10.60 -11.65 14.91
C MET A 1 -9.59 -11.68 13.79
N SER A 2 -10.06 -11.70 12.57
CA SER A 2 -9.16 -11.76 11.42
C SER A 2 -8.76 -10.34 11.00
N SER A 3 -7.51 -10.21 10.58
CA SER A 3 -7.03 -8.94 10.05
C SER A 3 -7.63 -8.69 8.67
N PRO A 4 -7.87 -7.43 8.31
CA PRO A 4 -8.40 -7.12 6.98
C PRO A 4 -7.38 -7.46 5.89
N PHE A 5 -7.88 -7.85 4.74
CA PHE A 5 -7.05 -8.04 3.56
C PHE A 5 -6.74 -6.69 2.92
N VAL A 6 -5.50 -6.54 2.50
CA VAL A 6 -5.04 -5.33 1.81
C VAL A 6 -4.44 -5.74 0.49
N THR A 7 -4.97 -5.21 -0.61
CA THR A 7 -4.36 -5.38 -1.93
C THR A 7 -3.45 -4.19 -2.17
N VAL A 8 -2.17 -4.47 -2.38
CA VAL A 8 -1.16 -3.46 -2.65
C VAL A 8 -0.87 -3.48 -4.14
N ARG A 9 -1.08 -2.34 -4.82
CA ARG A 9 -0.86 -2.22 -6.26
C ARG A 9 0.34 -1.33 -6.52
N TYR A 10 1.24 -1.82 -7.36
CA TYR A 10 2.44 -1.10 -7.75
C TYR A 10 2.25 -0.40 -9.09
N PRO A 11 3.01 0.66 -9.36
CA PRO A 11 2.85 1.42 -10.60
C PRO A 11 3.20 0.66 -11.87
N ASP A 12 3.95 -0.42 -11.76
CA ASP A 12 4.29 -1.27 -12.91
C ASP A 12 3.21 -2.28 -13.27
N GLY A 13 2.08 -2.27 -12.56
CA GLY A 13 0.99 -3.21 -12.79
C GLY A 13 1.03 -4.43 -11.88
N ALA A 14 2.09 -4.62 -11.13
CA ALA A 14 2.16 -5.71 -10.17
C ALA A 14 1.26 -5.43 -8.98
N TRP A 15 0.84 -6.47 -8.30
CA TRP A 15 0.04 -6.34 -7.10
C TRP A 15 0.31 -7.52 -6.18
N GLU A 16 0.03 -7.31 -4.88
CA GLU A 16 0.13 -8.39 -3.92
C GLU A 16 -0.99 -8.28 -2.90
N LEU A 17 -1.37 -9.42 -2.33
CA LEU A 17 -2.40 -9.47 -1.29
C LEU A 17 -1.70 -9.75 0.03
N THR A 18 -2.03 -8.95 1.03
CA THR A 18 -1.47 -9.12 2.37
C THR A 18 -2.56 -8.95 3.41
N GLN A 19 -2.30 -9.42 4.61
CA GLN A 19 -3.16 -9.16 5.76
C GLN A 19 -2.40 -8.25 6.72
N SER A 20 -3.06 -7.22 7.22
CA SER A 20 -2.44 -6.28 8.13
C SER A 20 -3.45 -5.75 9.12
N GLU A 21 -3.08 -5.70 10.38
CA GLU A 21 -3.91 -5.09 11.41
C GLU A 21 -3.99 -3.58 11.24
N LYS A 22 -2.96 -3.00 10.65
CA LYS A 22 -2.92 -1.57 10.36
C LYS A 22 -3.15 -1.35 8.89
N VAL A 23 -4.22 -0.64 8.60
CA VAL A 23 -4.55 -0.28 7.22
C VAL A 23 -3.69 0.91 6.82
N PRO A 24 -2.90 0.81 5.74
CA PRO A 24 -2.13 1.95 5.26
C PRO A 24 -3.03 3.12 4.86
N LYS A 25 -2.56 4.32 5.12
CA LYS A 25 -3.28 5.55 4.77
C LYS A 25 -2.52 6.32 3.71
N VAL A 26 -3.23 7.17 3.00
CA VAL A 26 -2.60 8.05 2.00
C VAL A 26 -1.48 8.84 2.66
N GLY A 27 -0.30 8.82 2.05
CA GLY A 27 0.88 9.49 2.57
C GLY A 27 1.80 8.61 3.42
N ASP A 28 1.34 7.43 3.81
CA ASP A 28 2.18 6.51 4.57
C ASP A 28 3.31 5.98 3.70
N THR A 29 4.44 5.73 4.34
CA THR A 29 5.61 5.15 3.67
C THR A 29 5.66 3.66 3.97
N LEU A 30 5.82 2.86 2.93
CA LEU A 30 6.01 1.43 3.05
C LEU A 30 7.42 1.07 2.57
N THR A 31 8.11 0.26 3.36
CA THR A 31 9.44 -0.23 2.98
C THR A 31 9.31 -1.65 2.47
N ARG A 32 9.81 -1.88 1.28
CA ARG A 32 9.83 -3.21 0.65
C ARG A 32 11.27 -3.54 0.26
N SER A 33 11.48 -4.78 -0.19
CA SER A 33 12.81 -5.25 -0.55
C SER A 33 13.43 -4.45 -1.70
N ASP A 34 12.63 -3.86 -2.56
CA ASP A 34 13.08 -3.09 -3.71
C ASP A 34 13.11 -1.58 -3.44
N GLY A 35 12.81 -1.14 -2.23
CA GLY A 35 12.90 0.27 -1.88
C GLY A 35 11.73 0.77 -1.06
N LYS A 36 11.56 2.07 -1.04
CA LYS A 36 10.50 2.73 -0.30
C LYS A 36 9.39 3.18 -1.25
N TRP A 37 8.18 3.05 -0.76
CA TRP A 37 6.98 3.39 -1.52
C TRP A 37 6.09 4.29 -0.67
N ILE A 38 5.34 5.16 -1.32
CA ILE A 38 4.36 6.01 -0.65
C ILE A 38 2.98 5.59 -1.10
N VAL A 39 2.04 5.55 -0.16
CA VAL A 39 0.65 5.26 -0.47
C VAL A 39 0.05 6.47 -1.18
N ALA A 40 -0.24 6.31 -2.46
CA ALA A 40 -0.84 7.37 -3.27
C ALA A 40 -2.34 7.43 -3.09
N THR A 41 -2.99 6.26 -3.06
CA THR A 41 -4.44 6.17 -2.82
C THR A 41 -4.73 4.98 -1.93
N ALA A 42 -5.79 5.10 -1.14
CA ALA A 42 -6.28 4.00 -0.32
C ALA A 42 -7.80 4.03 -0.37
N ALA A 43 -8.39 2.89 -0.66
CA ALA A 43 -9.84 2.76 -0.75
C ALA A 43 -10.29 1.50 -0.02
N THR A 44 -11.48 1.54 0.57
CA THR A 44 -12.07 0.39 1.23
C THR A 44 -13.41 0.10 0.57
N ASP A 45 -13.62 -1.14 0.16
CA ASP A 45 -14.89 -1.53 -0.45
C ASP A 45 -15.89 -1.98 0.63
N ALA A 46 -17.09 -2.38 0.19
CA ALA A 46 -18.15 -2.79 1.09
C ALA A 46 -17.82 -4.07 1.86
N SER A 47 -16.90 -4.87 1.38
CA SER A 47 -16.44 -6.10 2.05
C SER A 47 -15.28 -5.86 3.01
N ARG A 48 -14.96 -4.62 3.30
CA ARG A 48 -13.80 -4.22 4.11
C ARG A 48 -12.46 -4.61 3.48
N HIS A 49 -12.45 -4.85 2.19
CA HIS A 49 -11.23 -5.09 1.46
C HIS A 49 -10.59 -3.74 1.14
N VAL A 50 -9.35 -3.56 1.57
CA VAL A 50 -8.63 -2.32 1.35
C VAL A 50 -7.76 -2.45 0.12
N ILE A 51 -7.83 -1.47 -0.77
CA ILE A 51 -7.00 -1.42 -1.98
C ILE A 51 -6.11 -0.20 -1.88
N VAL A 52 -4.80 -0.44 -1.88
CA VAL A 52 -3.80 0.60 -1.74
C VAL A 52 -3.00 0.67 -3.02
N THR A 53 -2.87 1.86 -3.59
CA THR A 53 -2.02 2.08 -4.76
C THR A 53 -0.77 2.84 -4.33
N LEU A 54 0.38 2.32 -4.69
CA LEU A 54 1.66 2.88 -4.29
C LEU A 54 2.27 3.70 -5.42
N ARG A 55 3.16 4.60 -5.03
CA ARG A 55 4.04 5.31 -5.95
C ARG A 55 5.44 5.30 -5.38
N PRO A 56 6.48 5.43 -6.22
CA PRO A 56 7.84 5.50 -5.70
C PRO A 56 8.01 6.68 -4.77
N ALA A 57 8.69 6.45 -3.64
CA ALA A 57 9.02 7.54 -2.74
C ALA A 57 10.02 8.47 -3.44
N PRO A 58 9.88 9.80 -3.30
CA PRO A 58 10.85 10.70 -3.86
C PRO A 58 12.21 10.47 -3.21
N ARG A 59 13.26 10.48 -4.01
CA ARG A 59 14.60 10.35 -3.47
C ARG A 59 14.97 11.64 -2.77
N PRO A 60 15.64 11.56 -1.61
CA PRO A 60 16.14 12.78 -1.00
C PRO A 60 17.11 13.47 -1.96
N ALA A 61 17.02 14.77 -2.03
CA ALA A 61 17.97 15.55 -2.82
C ALA A 61 19.34 15.46 -2.17
N ASP A 62 20.30 15.00 -2.91
CA ASP A 62 21.67 14.92 -2.43
C ASP A 62 22.39 16.27 -2.62
#